data_7024d4652f328920649fe03a9987099b
#
_entry.id   7024d4652f328920649fe03a9987099b
#
_cell.length_a   1.000
_cell.length_b   1.000
_cell.length_c   1.000
_cell.angle_alpha   90.00
_cell.angle_beta   90.00
_cell.angle_gamma   90.00
#
_symmetry.space_group_name_H-M   'P 1'
#
loop_
_entity.id
_entity.type
_entity.pdbx_description
1 polymer ?
#
loop_
_entity_poly.entity_id
_entity_poly.type
_entity_poly.pdbx_seq_one_letter_code
_entity_poly.pdbx_strand_id
1 'polypeptide(L)'
;MIVLDEPYVSEPLIAWLEESQHPVLDNAFARSIADGRALNLVSSDEAVRRIDAGERVYTNSENALAWIVESAHNESLSRAIGLFKDKAAMRAALAGLDPDLFFKSCSVDELFKLDFSQLPAPFVLKPSVGFCSMGVYAIQNREDWERALADIQQNASSWHDMYPESVIGAGSFILEGYLEGTEYALDAYFDETGRAHILNVLRHDFTSPEDTSDRMYVTSASIVRDTSTMFASWLDRVNALIGARNFPVHVEVRVSDGHVSPIEFNPLRFAGLGGTDVSWYGYGYRTYQAFLEDDEPDFDAAFDGKTDKVYSMSLLNAPADASGDEDFDYDAFLGRFSH
;
A
#
# COMPACT_ATOMS: atom_id res chain seq x y z
N MET A 1 3.73 13.04 13.50
CA MET A 1 3.54 11.91 14.46
C MET A 1 3.75 10.59 13.77
N ILE A 2 4.50 9.64 14.34
CA ILE A 2 4.79 8.34 13.72
C ILE A 2 4.28 7.22 14.61
N VAL A 3 3.66 6.21 13.98
CA VAL A 3 3.20 4.98 14.64
C VAL A 3 3.89 3.81 13.96
N LEU A 4 4.88 3.22 14.63
CA LEU A 4 5.58 2.04 14.15
C LEU A 4 4.89 0.76 14.62
N ASP A 5 4.81 -0.23 13.73
CA ASP A 5 4.27 -1.55 14.04
C ASP A 5 4.91 -2.66 13.18
N GLU A 6 4.73 -3.90 13.61
CA GLU A 6 5.21 -5.07 12.89
C GLU A 6 4.69 -5.11 11.43
N PRO A 7 5.32 -5.86 10.51
CA PRO A 7 6.44 -6.79 10.79
C PRO A 7 7.84 -6.19 10.62
N TYR A 8 8.01 -5.02 9.99
CA TYR A 8 9.30 -4.52 9.57
C TYR A 8 9.37 -2.99 9.55
N VAL A 9 10.49 -2.45 9.98
CA VAL A 9 10.86 -1.04 9.79
C VAL A 9 12.26 -0.97 9.17
N SER A 10 12.43 -0.09 8.21
CA SER A 10 13.69 0.02 7.47
C SER A 10 14.75 0.80 8.24
N GLU A 11 16.02 0.45 8.02
CA GLU A 11 17.16 1.16 8.61
C GLU A 11 17.22 2.65 8.23
N PRO A 12 16.94 3.08 6.96
CA PRO A 12 16.85 4.49 6.62
C PRO A 12 15.80 5.27 7.40
N LEU A 13 14.64 4.65 7.69
CA LEU A 13 13.60 5.28 8.51
C LEU A 13 14.07 5.41 9.96
N ILE A 14 14.66 4.37 10.54
CA ILE A 14 15.17 4.40 11.91
C ILE A 14 16.25 5.47 12.06
N ALA A 15 17.25 5.49 11.17
CA ALA A 15 18.32 6.47 11.18
C ALA A 15 17.79 7.91 11.10
N TRP A 16 16.81 8.15 10.22
CA TRP A 16 16.18 9.47 10.13
C TRP A 16 15.40 9.83 11.41
N LEU A 17 14.74 8.89 12.08
CA LEU A 17 14.07 9.13 13.35
C LEU A 17 15.03 9.49 14.49
N GLU A 18 16.21 8.87 14.52
CA GLU A 18 17.29 9.23 15.47
C GLU A 18 17.82 10.65 15.21
N GLU A 19 17.95 11.04 13.94
CA GLU A 19 18.43 12.39 13.55
C GLU A 19 17.37 13.47 13.81
N SER A 20 16.15 13.24 13.34
CA SER A 20 15.08 14.24 13.33
C SER A 20 14.36 14.40 14.67
N GLN A 21 14.44 13.36 15.53
CA GLN A 21 13.69 13.30 16.79
C GLN A 21 12.18 13.49 16.62
N HIS A 22 11.64 13.09 15.46
CA HIS A 22 10.19 13.07 15.26
C HIS A 22 9.52 12.19 16.33
N PRO A 23 8.36 12.60 16.87
CA PRO A 23 7.69 11.84 17.92
C PRO A 23 7.16 10.50 17.38
N VAL A 24 7.50 9.42 18.07
CA VAL A 24 7.08 8.05 17.79
C VAL A 24 6.21 7.55 18.93
N LEU A 25 5.08 6.90 18.63
CA LEU A 25 4.25 6.27 19.65
C LEU A 25 5.04 5.24 20.45
N ASP A 26 5.02 5.36 21.78
CA ASP A 26 5.61 4.41 22.71
C ASP A 26 4.75 3.13 22.80
N ASN A 27 4.97 2.18 21.89
CA ASN A 27 4.38 0.86 21.90
C ASN A 27 5.44 -0.24 22.00
N ALA A 28 5.04 -1.50 22.08
CA ALA A 28 5.96 -2.62 22.26
C ALA A 28 6.97 -2.75 21.11
N PHE A 29 6.51 -2.56 19.87
CA PHE A 29 7.36 -2.64 18.68
C PHE A 29 8.35 -1.48 18.61
N ALA A 30 7.91 -0.23 18.85
CA ALA A 30 8.79 0.93 18.88
C ALA A 30 9.87 0.80 19.96
N ARG A 31 9.53 0.25 21.14
CA ARG A 31 10.52 -0.02 22.22
C ARG A 31 11.54 -1.06 21.79
N SER A 32 11.14 -2.10 21.06
CA SER A 32 12.08 -3.12 20.57
C SER A 32 13.07 -2.55 19.56
N ILE A 33 12.64 -1.58 18.74
CA ILE A 33 13.49 -0.85 17.81
C ILE A 33 14.39 0.15 18.54
N ALA A 34 13.88 0.78 19.61
CA ALA A 34 14.61 1.77 20.40
C ALA A 34 15.70 1.17 21.28
N ASP A 35 15.81 -0.17 21.38
CA ASP A 35 16.88 -0.80 22.17
C ASP A 35 18.25 -0.45 21.59
N GLY A 36 19.00 0.36 22.34
CA GLY A 36 20.29 0.91 21.93
C GLY A 36 20.23 2.10 20.94
N ARG A 37 19.04 2.67 20.66
CA ARG A 37 18.83 3.80 19.75
C ARG A 37 18.11 4.96 20.43
N ALA A 38 18.37 6.19 19.99
CA ALA A 38 17.83 7.41 20.60
C ALA A 38 16.54 7.89 19.89
N LEU A 39 15.44 7.12 19.99
CA LEU A 39 14.15 7.53 19.45
C LEU A 39 13.38 8.41 20.44
N ASN A 40 12.65 9.41 19.94
CA ASN A 40 11.78 10.26 20.73
C ASN A 40 10.41 9.57 20.95
N LEU A 41 10.34 8.66 21.91
CA LEU A 41 9.12 7.96 22.28
C LEU A 41 8.17 8.86 23.06
N VAL A 42 6.92 8.97 22.66
CA VAL A 42 5.87 9.76 23.32
C VAL A 42 4.74 8.84 23.79
N SER A 43 4.10 9.21 24.91
CA SER A 43 2.98 8.42 25.45
C SER A 43 1.79 8.38 24.51
N SER A 44 0.91 7.38 24.70
CA SER A 44 -0.35 7.26 23.96
C SER A 44 -1.20 8.53 24.04
N ASP A 45 -1.34 9.13 25.24
CA ASP A 45 -2.10 10.37 25.43
C ASP A 45 -1.51 11.54 24.64
N GLU A 46 -0.18 11.65 24.55
CA GLU A 46 0.50 12.66 23.76
C GLU A 46 0.28 12.42 22.26
N ALA A 47 0.42 11.17 21.82
CA ALA A 47 0.20 10.78 20.43
C ALA A 47 -1.24 11.10 19.98
N VAL A 48 -2.25 10.73 20.78
CA VAL A 48 -3.66 11.05 20.52
C VAL A 48 -3.88 12.56 20.42
N ARG A 49 -3.35 13.34 21.37
CA ARG A 49 -3.48 14.81 21.32
C ARG A 49 -2.91 15.42 20.04
N ARG A 50 -1.78 14.90 19.55
CA ARG A 50 -1.15 15.37 18.31
C ARG A 50 -1.99 15.01 17.08
N ILE A 51 -2.49 13.78 17.00
CA ILE A 51 -3.35 13.30 15.90
C ILE A 51 -4.66 14.08 15.88
N ASP A 52 -5.28 14.30 17.04
CA ASP A 52 -6.53 15.06 17.15
C ASP A 52 -6.34 16.55 16.83
N ALA A 53 -5.14 17.08 17.04
CA ALA A 53 -4.76 18.44 16.62
C ALA A 53 -4.50 18.57 15.10
N GLY A 54 -4.54 17.47 14.34
CA GLY A 54 -4.33 17.46 12.88
C GLY A 54 -2.86 17.39 12.47
N GLU A 55 -1.94 16.98 13.39
CA GLU A 55 -0.55 16.74 13.02
C GLU A 55 -0.49 15.62 11.97
N ARG A 56 0.45 15.72 11.02
CA ARG A 56 0.69 14.69 10.01
C ARG A 56 1.04 13.36 10.64
N VAL A 57 0.39 12.28 10.20
CA VAL A 57 0.57 10.93 10.72
C VAL A 57 1.14 10.04 9.64
N TYR A 58 2.19 9.30 9.98
CA TYR A 58 2.79 8.28 9.10
C TYR A 58 2.93 6.96 9.85
N THR A 59 2.72 5.85 9.16
CA THR A 59 2.97 4.49 9.66
C THR A 59 3.89 3.72 8.70
N ASN A 60 4.65 2.76 9.23
CA ASN A 60 5.42 1.82 8.42
C ASN A 60 4.60 0.59 8.02
N SER A 61 3.47 0.36 8.68
CA SER A 61 2.68 -0.86 8.57
C SER A 61 1.18 -0.59 8.72
N GLU A 62 0.36 -1.38 8.05
CA GLU A 62 -1.10 -1.33 8.21
C GLU A 62 -1.58 -1.80 9.58
N ASN A 63 -0.77 -2.59 10.31
CA ASN A 63 -1.11 -3.03 11.66
C ASN A 63 -1.31 -1.85 12.62
N ALA A 64 -0.60 -0.74 12.39
CA ALA A 64 -0.74 0.49 13.18
C ALA A 64 -2.11 1.19 13.04
N LEU A 65 -2.86 0.92 11.95
CA LEU A 65 -4.12 1.61 11.66
C LEU A 65 -5.20 1.34 12.71
N ALA A 66 -5.25 0.12 13.23
CA ALA A 66 -6.23 -0.25 14.27
C ALA A 66 -6.09 0.64 15.51
N TRP A 67 -4.86 0.82 16.00
CA TRP A 67 -4.61 1.68 17.15
C TRP A 67 -5.02 3.14 16.87
N ILE A 68 -4.71 3.67 15.67
CA ILE A 68 -5.07 5.04 15.28
C ILE A 68 -6.59 5.22 15.30
N VAL A 69 -7.33 4.30 14.65
CA VAL A 69 -8.80 4.39 14.54
C VAL A 69 -9.49 4.20 15.89
N GLU A 70 -8.94 3.35 16.77
CA GLU A 70 -9.51 3.09 18.09
C GLU A 70 -9.20 4.19 19.11
N SER A 71 -8.04 4.85 18.99
CA SER A 71 -7.54 5.78 20.00
C SER A 71 -7.78 7.24 19.65
N ALA A 72 -7.65 7.63 18.38
CA ALA A 72 -7.81 9.02 17.96
C ALA A 72 -9.29 9.38 17.75
N HIS A 73 -9.62 10.66 18.00
CA HIS A 73 -10.97 11.21 17.85
C HIS A 73 -11.11 12.04 16.56
N ASN A 74 -10.14 11.98 15.67
CA ASN A 74 -10.16 12.67 14.39
C ASN A 74 -11.06 11.92 13.38
N GLU A 75 -12.36 12.26 13.37
CA GLU A 75 -13.37 11.62 12.51
C GLU A 75 -13.01 11.69 11.02
N SER A 76 -12.40 12.78 10.57
CA SER A 76 -11.99 12.96 9.17
C SER A 76 -10.90 11.96 8.78
N LEU A 77 -9.90 11.78 9.66
CA LEU A 77 -8.83 10.82 9.48
C LEU A 77 -9.37 9.38 9.46
N SER A 78 -10.18 9.02 10.46
CA SER A 78 -10.76 7.67 10.58
C SER A 78 -11.65 7.33 9.39
N ARG A 79 -12.45 8.31 8.90
CA ARG A 79 -13.27 8.13 7.70
C ARG A 79 -12.42 7.90 6.45
N ALA A 80 -11.34 8.67 6.25
CA ALA A 80 -10.46 8.51 5.10
C ALA A 80 -9.73 7.14 5.15
N ILE A 81 -9.25 6.72 6.31
CA ILE A 81 -8.68 5.38 6.51
C ILE A 81 -9.68 4.30 6.12
N GLY A 82 -10.91 4.36 6.64
CA GLY A 82 -11.95 3.37 6.35
C GLY A 82 -12.30 3.29 4.87
N LEU A 83 -12.44 4.45 4.19
CA LEU A 83 -12.74 4.48 2.75
C LEU A 83 -11.61 3.90 1.90
N PHE A 84 -10.35 4.21 2.23
CA PHE A 84 -9.23 3.71 1.45
C PHE A 84 -8.93 2.24 1.72
N LYS A 85 -9.12 1.78 2.96
CA LYS A 85 -8.82 0.39 3.34
C LYS A 85 -9.85 -0.61 2.80
N ASP A 86 -11.11 -0.24 2.69
CA ASP A 86 -12.18 -1.10 2.18
C ASP A 86 -12.31 -0.91 0.66
N LYS A 87 -11.87 -1.91 -0.11
CA LYS A 87 -11.89 -1.89 -1.58
C LYS A 87 -13.31 -1.70 -2.14
N ALA A 88 -14.32 -2.24 -1.47
CA ALA A 88 -15.71 -2.08 -1.91
C ALA A 88 -16.23 -0.66 -1.63
N ALA A 89 -15.94 -0.10 -0.46
CA ALA A 89 -16.28 1.26 -0.11
C ALA A 89 -15.54 2.27 -1.00
N MET A 90 -14.26 2.05 -1.23
CA MET A 90 -13.42 2.85 -2.15
C MET A 90 -14.00 2.81 -3.57
N ARG A 91 -14.30 1.60 -4.10
CA ARG A 91 -14.87 1.46 -5.44
C ARG A 91 -16.21 2.18 -5.58
N ALA A 92 -17.08 2.06 -4.58
CA ALA A 92 -18.35 2.76 -4.55
C ALA A 92 -18.18 4.30 -4.52
N ALA A 93 -17.24 4.80 -3.71
CA ALA A 93 -16.95 6.23 -3.63
C ALA A 93 -16.37 6.79 -4.94
N LEU A 94 -15.60 6.00 -5.68
CA LEU A 94 -14.93 6.39 -6.92
C LEU A 94 -15.70 5.99 -8.20
N ALA A 95 -16.88 5.39 -8.10
CA ALA A 95 -17.64 4.89 -9.26
C ALA A 95 -17.89 5.96 -10.35
N GLY A 96 -17.97 7.25 -9.97
CA GLY A 96 -18.10 8.34 -10.94
C GLY A 96 -16.84 8.63 -11.78
N LEU A 97 -15.65 8.14 -11.37
CA LEU A 97 -14.41 8.29 -12.13
C LEU A 97 -14.20 7.14 -13.13
N ASP A 98 -14.84 6.01 -12.90
CA ASP A 98 -14.76 4.81 -13.74
C ASP A 98 -16.16 4.17 -13.89
N PRO A 99 -17.09 4.85 -14.56
CA PRO A 99 -18.51 4.47 -14.56
C PRO A 99 -18.79 3.14 -15.29
N ASP A 100 -17.90 2.73 -16.18
CA ASP A 100 -18.04 1.51 -16.96
C ASP A 100 -17.40 0.28 -16.26
N LEU A 101 -16.68 0.49 -15.17
CA LEU A 101 -16.06 -0.62 -14.44
C LEU A 101 -17.12 -1.38 -13.64
N PHE A 102 -17.31 -2.63 -13.99
CA PHE A 102 -18.14 -3.54 -13.20
C PHE A 102 -17.54 -3.74 -11.80
N PHE A 103 -18.36 -3.60 -10.78
CA PHE A 103 -18.04 -4.10 -9.44
C PHE A 103 -19.31 -4.55 -8.69
N LYS A 104 -19.13 -5.51 -7.80
CA LYS A 104 -20.19 -6.03 -6.93
C LYS A 104 -19.58 -6.46 -5.59
N SER A 105 -20.06 -5.86 -4.51
CA SER A 105 -19.76 -6.32 -3.16
C SER A 105 -20.78 -7.38 -2.71
N CYS A 106 -20.33 -8.38 -1.96
CA CYS A 106 -21.19 -9.40 -1.37
C CYS A 106 -20.55 -10.00 -0.12
N SER A 107 -21.39 -10.51 0.79
CA SER A 107 -20.94 -11.36 1.89
C SER A 107 -20.49 -12.74 1.39
N VAL A 108 -19.77 -13.49 2.22
CA VAL A 108 -19.40 -14.89 1.91
C VAL A 108 -20.64 -15.72 1.60
N ASP A 109 -21.72 -15.59 2.38
CA ASP A 109 -22.95 -16.34 2.17
C ASP A 109 -23.67 -16.00 0.86
N GLU A 110 -23.56 -14.76 0.42
CA GLU A 110 -24.09 -14.30 -0.88
C GLU A 110 -23.21 -14.76 -2.04
N LEU A 111 -21.88 -14.76 -1.85
CA LEU A 111 -20.92 -15.20 -2.84
C LEU A 111 -21.21 -16.61 -3.34
N PHE A 112 -21.49 -17.56 -2.41
CA PHE A 112 -21.82 -18.94 -2.75
C PHE A 112 -23.18 -19.11 -3.43
N LYS A 113 -24.03 -18.08 -3.47
CA LYS A 113 -25.34 -18.09 -4.13
C LYS A 113 -25.30 -17.42 -5.51
N LEU A 114 -24.18 -16.80 -5.90
CA LEU A 114 -24.07 -16.13 -7.19
C LEU A 114 -24.05 -17.16 -8.34
N ASP A 115 -24.83 -16.87 -9.37
CA ASP A 115 -24.77 -17.63 -10.61
C ASP A 115 -23.72 -17.04 -11.54
N PHE A 116 -22.64 -17.80 -11.78
CA PHE A 116 -21.56 -17.40 -12.67
C PHE A 116 -22.04 -16.94 -14.06
N SER A 117 -23.12 -17.52 -14.59
CA SER A 117 -23.65 -17.14 -15.90
C SER A 117 -24.16 -15.70 -15.98
N GLN A 118 -24.36 -15.05 -14.85
CA GLN A 118 -24.81 -13.66 -14.74
C GLN A 118 -23.65 -12.67 -14.44
N LEU A 119 -22.42 -13.17 -14.34
CA LEU A 119 -21.25 -12.36 -14.05
C LEU A 119 -20.47 -12.03 -15.34
N PRO A 120 -19.99 -10.80 -15.53
CA PRO A 120 -19.30 -10.37 -16.74
C PRO A 120 -17.80 -10.75 -16.70
N ALA A 121 -17.49 -12.03 -16.91
CA ALA A 121 -16.10 -12.48 -17.00
C ALA A 121 -15.38 -11.87 -18.23
N PRO A 122 -14.06 -11.54 -18.14
CA PRO A 122 -13.21 -11.78 -16.99
C PRO A 122 -13.38 -10.77 -15.85
N PHE A 123 -13.21 -11.22 -14.60
CA PHE A 123 -13.24 -10.35 -13.43
C PHE A 123 -12.27 -10.86 -12.34
N VAL A 124 -11.97 -10.02 -11.35
CA VAL A 124 -11.20 -10.37 -10.15
C VAL A 124 -12.16 -10.52 -8.98
N LEU A 125 -12.01 -11.62 -8.23
CA LEU A 125 -12.66 -11.86 -6.95
C LEU A 125 -11.61 -11.71 -5.85
N LYS A 126 -11.86 -10.84 -4.87
CA LYS A 126 -10.93 -10.61 -3.75
C LYS A 126 -11.66 -10.18 -2.48
N PRO A 127 -11.07 -10.35 -1.28
CA PRO A 127 -11.60 -9.77 -0.05
C PRO A 127 -11.72 -8.25 -0.15
N SER A 128 -12.79 -7.67 0.41
CA SER A 128 -12.97 -6.21 0.44
C SER A 128 -11.91 -5.52 1.29
N VAL A 129 -11.48 -6.18 2.36
CA VAL A 129 -10.38 -5.76 3.24
C VAL A 129 -9.35 -6.89 3.29
N GLY A 130 -8.07 -6.57 3.11
CA GLY A 130 -6.98 -7.53 3.07
C GLY A 130 -5.74 -6.90 2.44
N PHE A 131 -4.59 -7.57 2.51
CA PHE A 131 -3.31 -7.12 1.96
C PHE A 131 -2.50 -8.30 1.40
N CYS A 132 -1.41 -8.01 0.70
CA CYS A 132 -0.47 -8.98 0.15
C CYS A 132 -1.12 -10.03 -0.77
N SER A 133 -2.03 -9.62 -1.64
CA SER A 133 -2.68 -10.47 -2.66
C SER A 133 -3.36 -11.74 -2.12
N MET A 134 -3.62 -11.84 -0.81
CA MET A 134 -4.29 -13.00 -0.22
C MET A 134 -5.75 -13.08 -0.64
N GLY A 135 -6.16 -14.26 -1.13
CA GLY A 135 -7.53 -14.51 -1.55
C GLY A 135 -7.93 -13.73 -2.81
N VAL A 136 -6.97 -13.36 -3.66
CA VAL A 136 -7.20 -12.72 -4.96
C VAL A 136 -7.25 -13.78 -6.05
N TYR A 137 -8.36 -13.83 -6.79
CA TYR A 137 -8.60 -14.80 -7.85
C TYR A 137 -8.94 -14.08 -9.15
N ALA A 138 -8.18 -14.34 -10.21
CA ALA A 138 -8.54 -13.97 -11.57
C ALA A 138 -9.52 -15.01 -12.14
N ILE A 139 -10.73 -14.59 -12.46
CA ILE A 139 -11.81 -15.44 -12.94
C ILE A 139 -12.04 -15.19 -14.42
N GLN A 140 -11.60 -16.10 -15.25
CA GLN A 140 -11.79 -16.03 -16.70
C GLN A 140 -12.98 -16.89 -17.17
N ASN A 141 -13.25 -17.99 -16.46
CA ASN A 141 -14.25 -18.99 -16.83
C ASN A 141 -14.86 -19.66 -15.59
N ARG A 142 -15.81 -20.57 -15.82
CA ARG A 142 -16.52 -21.29 -14.75
C ARG A 142 -15.58 -22.17 -13.91
N GLU A 143 -14.56 -22.76 -14.50
CA GLU A 143 -13.62 -23.62 -13.76
C GLU A 143 -12.80 -22.79 -12.75
N ASP A 144 -12.35 -21.59 -13.13
CA ASP A 144 -11.67 -20.66 -12.23
C ASP A 144 -12.59 -20.25 -11.06
N TRP A 145 -13.86 -19.97 -11.37
CA TRP A 145 -14.87 -19.64 -10.38
C TRP A 145 -15.08 -20.76 -9.35
N GLU A 146 -15.26 -22.00 -9.81
CA GLU A 146 -15.48 -23.16 -8.94
C GLU A 146 -14.24 -23.45 -8.08
N ARG A 147 -13.03 -23.29 -8.62
CA ARG A 147 -11.78 -23.41 -7.85
C ARG A 147 -11.66 -22.33 -6.76
N ALA A 148 -11.95 -21.08 -7.12
CA ALA A 148 -11.91 -19.97 -6.15
C ALA A 148 -12.89 -20.19 -4.99
N LEU A 149 -14.13 -20.60 -5.28
CA LEU A 149 -15.11 -20.90 -4.24
C LEU A 149 -14.66 -22.06 -3.33
N ALA A 150 -14.08 -23.12 -3.91
CA ALA A 150 -13.58 -24.27 -3.14
C ALA A 150 -12.42 -23.84 -2.21
N ASP A 151 -11.51 -23.03 -2.69
CA ASP A 151 -10.39 -22.50 -1.91
C ASP A 151 -10.87 -21.57 -0.79
N ILE A 152 -11.79 -20.66 -1.08
CA ILE A 152 -12.40 -19.79 -0.08
C ILE A 152 -13.10 -20.63 1.01
N GLN A 153 -13.86 -21.65 0.63
CA GLN A 153 -14.55 -22.53 1.57
C GLN A 153 -13.57 -23.28 2.49
N GLN A 154 -12.43 -23.68 1.95
CA GLN A 154 -11.41 -24.42 2.70
C GLN A 154 -10.61 -23.52 3.64
N ASN A 155 -10.28 -22.29 3.21
CA ASN A 155 -9.31 -21.43 3.87
C ASN A 155 -9.95 -20.28 4.69
N ALA A 156 -11.25 -20.01 4.54
CA ALA A 156 -11.90 -18.89 5.20
C ALA A 156 -11.75 -18.90 6.74
N SER A 157 -11.73 -20.09 7.37
CA SER A 157 -11.50 -20.21 8.82
C SER A 157 -10.05 -19.94 9.22
N SER A 158 -9.07 -20.34 8.41
CA SER A 158 -7.66 -20.15 8.72
C SER A 158 -7.22 -18.69 8.55
N TRP A 159 -7.85 -17.93 7.65
CA TRP A 159 -7.59 -16.51 7.51
C TRP A 159 -8.03 -15.71 8.74
N HIS A 160 -9.15 -16.06 9.36
CA HIS A 160 -9.60 -15.48 10.62
C HIS A 160 -8.63 -15.71 11.79
N ASP A 161 -7.92 -16.85 11.79
CA ASP A 161 -6.97 -17.18 12.84
C ASP A 161 -5.61 -16.47 12.68
N MET A 162 -5.26 -16.07 11.46
CA MET A 162 -3.97 -15.47 11.16
C MET A 162 -3.93 -13.93 11.28
N TYR A 163 -5.07 -13.25 11.16
CA TYR A 163 -5.12 -11.80 11.12
C TYR A 163 -6.28 -11.24 11.94
N PRO A 164 -6.10 -10.06 12.59
CA PRO A 164 -7.17 -9.38 13.29
C PRO A 164 -8.35 -9.06 12.35
N GLU A 165 -9.57 -9.05 12.90
CA GLU A 165 -10.81 -8.77 12.18
C GLU A 165 -10.79 -7.38 11.49
N SER A 166 -10.01 -6.44 12.03
CA SER A 166 -9.74 -5.12 11.42
C SER A 166 -8.88 -5.17 10.17
N VAL A 167 -8.15 -6.28 9.94
CA VAL A 167 -7.26 -6.48 8.78
C VAL A 167 -7.92 -7.36 7.73
N ILE A 168 -8.76 -8.32 8.18
CA ILE A 168 -9.60 -9.12 7.28
C ILE A 168 -11.04 -8.73 7.61
N GLY A 169 -11.63 -7.86 6.81
CA GLY A 169 -13.05 -7.50 6.97
C GLY A 169 -13.90 -8.76 7.02
N ALA A 170 -14.74 -8.87 8.07
CA ALA A 170 -15.52 -10.04 8.38
C ALA A 170 -16.34 -10.53 7.18
N GLY A 171 -15.73 -11.37 6.32
CA GLY A 171 -16.41 -12.15 5.31
C GLY A 171 -17.08 -11.37 4.17
N SER A 172 -16.56 -10.23 3.76
CA SER A 172 -17.04 -9.55 2.56
C SER A 172 -16.03 -9.65 1.40
N PHE A 173 -16.55 -9.86 0.21
CA PHE A 173 -15.80 -9.93 -1.04
C PHE A 173 -16.25 -8.84 -2.02
N ILE A 174 -15.33 -8.47 -2.90
CA ILE A 174 -15.64 -7.67 -4.08
C ILE A 174 -15.31 -8.48 -5.34
N LEU A 175 -16.24 -8.46 -6.29
CA LEU A 175 -16.01 -8.85 -7.67
C LEU A 175 -15.84 -7.55 -8.45
N GLU A 176 -14.77 -7.43 -9.23
CA GLU A 176 -14.56 -6.25 -10.07
C GLU A 176 -14.02 -6.64 -11.45
N GLY A 177 -14.38 -5.89 -12.48
CA GLY A 177 -13.90 -6.10 -13.83
C GLY A 177 -12.37 -6.18 -13.88
N TYR A 178 -11.84 -7.07 -14.71
CA TYR A 178 -10.40 -7.21 -14.87
C TYR A 178 -9.81 -5.90 -15.44
N LEU A 179 -8.87 -5.32 -14.74
CA LEU A 179 -8.17 -4.10 -15.17
C LEU A 179 -6.98 -4.48 -16.05
N GLU A 180 -7.01 -4.00 -17.29
CA GLU A 180 -5.90 -4.17 -18.24
C GLU A 180 -4.89 -3.02 -18.13
N GLY A 181 -3.72 -3.20 -18.72
CA GLY A 181 -2.71 -2.16 -18.85
C GLY A 181 -1.50 -2.32 -17.93
N THR A 182 -0.68 -1.28 -17.87
CA THR A 182 0.52 -1.24 -17.05
C THR A 182 0.18 -0.91 -15.62
N GLU A 183 0.73 -1.67 -14.69
CA GLU A 183 0.54 -1.44 -13.26
C GLU A 183 1.60 -0.51 -12.70
N TYR A 184 1.15 0.43 -11.88
CA TYR A 184 2.00 1.37 -11.14
C TYR A 184 1.61 1.40 -9.68
N ALA A 185 2.61 1.65 -8.84
CA ALA A 185 2.45 1.92 -7.43
C ALA A 185 2.99 3.32 -7.12
N LEU A 186 2.20 4.14 -6.44
CA LEU A 186 2.47 5.54 -6.20
C LEU A 186 2.69 5.77 -4.71
N ASP A 187 3.82 6.37 -4.33
CA ASP A 187 3.97 7.00 -3.04
C ASP A 187 3.57 8.46 -3.18
N ALA A 188 2.47 8.84 -2.56
CA ALA A 188 1.86 10.16 -2.69
C ALA A 188 1.26 10.64 -1.37
N TYR A 189 0.98 11.93 -1.26
CA TYR A 189 0.21 12.44 -0.13
C TYR A 189 -0.74 13.55 -0.56
N PHE A 190 -1.78 13.78 0.24
CA PHE A 190 -2.64 14.95 0.16
C PHE A 190 -2.19 15.96 1.21
N ASP A 191 -1.93 17.20 0.80
CA ASP A 191 -1.50 18.28 1.70
C ASP A 191 -2.65 18.80 2.59
N GLU A 192 -2.41 19.88 3.32
CA GLU A 192 -3.42 20.52 4.18
C GLU A 192 -4.63 21.07 3.41
N THR A 193 -4.46 21.37 2.13
CA THR A 193 -5.54 21.84 1.24
C THR A 193 -6.28 20.68 0.57
N GLY A 194 -5.70 19.48 0.59
CA GLY A 194 -6.17 18.28 -0.09
C GLY A 194 -5.62 18.09 -1.49
N ARG A 195 -4.62 18.88 -1.91
CA ARG A 195 -3.93 18.71 -3.18
C ARG A 195 -2.99 17.51 -3.13
N ALA A 196 -2.93 16.76 -4.21
CA ALA A 196 -2.08 15.59 -4.33
C ALA A 196 -0.65 15.94 -4.74
N HIS A 197 0.32 15.32 -4.07
CA HIS A 197 1.75 15.41 -4.32
C HIS A 197 2.30 14.02 -4.55
N ILE A 198 2.98 13.80 -5.69
CA ILE A 198 3.65 12.54 -6.02
C ILE A 198 5.08 12.59 -5.49
N LEU A 199 5.44 11.61 -4.66
CA LEU A 199 6.80 11.49 -4.13
C LEU A 199 7.62 10.47 -4.90
N ASN A 200 7.02 9.38 -5.36
CA ASN A 200 7.67 8.39 -6.22
C ASN A 200 6.63 7.65 -7.05
N VAL A 201 7.06 7.12 -8.18
CA VAL A 201 6.28 6.22 -9.03
C VAL A 201 7.10 4.97 -9.28
N LEU A 202 6.52 3.84 -8.95
CA LEU A 202 7.05 2.52 -9.21
C LEU A 202 6.21 1.86 -10.30
N ARG A 203 6.85 1.25 -11.30
CA ARG A 203 6.17 0.39 -12.25
C ARG A 203 6.34 -1.05 -11.80
N HIS A 204 5.27 -1.81 -11.81
CA HIS A 204 5.30 -3.23 -11.51
C HIS A 204 5.58 -4.03 -12.79
N ASP A 205 6.69 -4.75 -12.81
CA ASP A 205 7.07 -5.58 -13.95
C ASP A 205 6.79 -7.06 -13.65
N PHE A 206 5.77 -7.61 -14.30
CA PHE A 206 5.39 -9.02 -14.20
C PHE A 206 6.24 -9.91 -15.10
N THR A 207 6.52 -11.13 -14.65
CA THR A 207 7.28 -12.11 -15.43
C THR A 207 6.43 -12.77 -16.53
N SER A 208 5.11 -12.85 -16.33
CA SER A 208 4.12 -13.37 -17.30
C SER A 208 2.74 -12.76 -17.03
N PRO A 209 1.77 -12.89 -17.95
CA PRO A 209 0.40 -12.44 -17.74
C PRO A 209 -0.33 -13.13 -16.58
N GLU A 210 0.12 -14.31 -16.18
CA GLU A 210 -0.43 -15.08 -15.07
C GLU A 210 0.27 -14.79 -13.75
N ASP A 211 1.36 -14.02 -13.77
CA ASP A 211 2.09 -13.61 -12.56
C ASP A 211 1.26 -12.57 -11.79
N THR A 212 0.86 -12.92 -10.58
CA THR A 212 0.16 -12.04 -9.65
C THR A 212 1.00 -11.69 -8.42
N SER A 213 2.30 -12.00 -8.48
CA SER A 213 3.20 -11.81 -7.33
C SER A 213 3.79 -10.41 -7.31
N ASP A 214 3.83 -9.81 -6.12
CA ASP A 214 4.45 -8.50 -5.85
C ASP A 214 5.97 -8.62 -5.75
N ARG A 215 6.65 -9.03 -6.85
CA ARG A 215 8.06 -9.38 -6.80
C ARG A 215 9.01 -8.30 -7.26
N MET A 216 8.63 -7.50 -8.25
CA MET A 216 9.55 -6.52 -8.84
C MET A 216 8.87 -5.20 -9.15
N TYR A 217 9.33 -4.17 -8.47
CA TYR A 217 8.96 -2.79 -8.72
C TYR A 217 10.17 -2.01 -9.19
N VAL A 218 10.01 -1.23 -10.23
CA VAL A 218 11.08 -0.42 -10.83
C VAL A 218 10.71 1.05 -10.85
N THR A 219 11.69 1.92 -10.61
CA THR A 219 11.56 3.36 -10.76
C THR A 219 12.74 3.93 -11.54
N SER A 220 12.52 5.02 -12.24
CA SER A 220 13.54 5.79 -12.94
C SER A 220 13.11 7.24 -13.06
N ALA A 221 14.06 8.13 -13.35
CA ALA A 221 13.75 9.53 -13.61
C ALA A 221 12.69 9.71 -14.71
N SER A 222 12.72 8.88 -15.77
CA SER A 222 11.72 8.91 -16.83
C SER A 222 10.36 8.44 -16.34
N ILE A 223 10.27 7.33 -15.59
CA ILE A 223 8.99 6.86 -15.04
C ILE A 223 8.35 7.97 -14.21
N VAL A 224 9.07 8.57 -13.28
CA VAL A 224 8.53 9.61 -12.41
C VAL A 224 8.11 10.84 -13.21
N ARG A 225 9.00 11.39 -14.07
CA ARG A 225 8.72 12.61 -14.85
C ARG A 225 7.54 12.45 -15.81
N ASP A 226 7.48 11.32 -16.51
CA ASP A 226 6.48 11.11 -17.57
C ASP A 226 5.08 10.87 -16.99
N THR A 227 4.96 10.44 -15.72
CA THR A 227 3.69 10.01 -15.15
C THR A 227 3.19 10.86 -13.99
N SER A 228 4.05 11.58 -13.25
CA SER A 228 3.67 12.30 -12.03
C SER A 228 2.52 13.30 -12.24
N THR A 229 2.53 14.07 -13.33
CA THR A 229 1.46 15.04 -13.61
C THR A 229 0.12 14.36 -13.85
N MET A 230 0.11 13.24 -14.56
CA MET A 230 -1.10 12.44 -14.79
C MET A 230 -1.65 11.90 -13.47
N PHE A 231 -0.78 11.31 -12.65
CA PHE A 231 -1.19 10.72 -11.38
C PHE A 231 -1.62 11.78 -10.35
N ALA A 232 -0.91 12.90 -10.24
CA ALA A 232 -1.32 14.00 -9.37
C ALA A 232 -2.71 14.52 -9.75
N SER A 233 -2.95 14.77 -11.03
CA SER A 233 -4.27 15.22 -11.52
C SER A 233 -5.37 14.19 -11.30
N TRP A 234 -5.06 12.90 -11.39
CA TRP A 234 -6.01 11.84 -11.09
C TRP A 234 -6.29 11.74 -9.59
N LEU A 235 -5.27 11.80 -8.73
CA LEU A 235 -5.42 11.81 -7.27
C LEU A 235 -6.18 13.04 -6.77
N ASP A 236 -6.01 14.21 -7.38
CA ASP A 236 -6.83 15.39 -7.06
C ASP A 236 -8.32 15.14 -7.29
N ARG A 237 -8.68 14.44 -8.39
CA ARG A 237 -10.08 14.04 -8.64
C ARG A 237 -10.57 13.00 -7.64
N VAL A 238 -9.74 12.04 -7.27
CA VAL A 238 -10.02 11.07 -6.21
C VAL A 238 -10.29 11.80 -4.91
N ASN A 239 -9.41 12.71 -4.53
CA ASN A 239 -9.51 13.40 -3.25
C ASN A 239 -10.66 14.42 -3.19
N ALA A 240 -11.10 14.94 -4.31
CA ALA A 240 -12.33 15.76 -4.37
C ALA A 240 -13.58 14.97 -3.89
N LEU A 241 -13.56 13.63 -3.98
CA LEU A 241 -14.62 12.74 -3.50
C LEU A 241 -14.39 12.27 -2.06
N ILE A 242 -13.15 12.14 -1.63
CA ILE A 242 -12.78 11.58 -0.31
C ILE A 242 -12.60 12.68 0.74
N GLY A 243 -11.88 13.75 0.38
CA GLY A 243 -11.60 14.89 1.26
C GLY A 243 -10.51 14.66 2.30
N ALA A 244 -9.55 13.79 1.99
CA ALA A 244 -8.37 13.56 2.86
C ALA A 244 -7.46 14.80 2.89
N ARG A 245 -6.82 15.06 4.03
CA ARG A 245 -5.87 16.17 4.24
C ARG A 245 -4.73 15.72 5.13
N ASN A 246 -3.53 16.23 4.89
CA ASN A 246 -2.33 15.81 5.61
C ASN A 246 -2.18 14.29 5.64
N PHE A 247 -2.40 13.63 4.50
CA PHE A 247 -2.67 12.21 4.44
C PHE A 247 -1.75 11.52 3.43
N PRO A 248 -0.77 10.71 3.88
CA PRO A 248 0.09 9.93 3.01
C PRO A 248 -0.64 8.67 2.56
N VAL A 249 -0.35 8.23 1.35
CA VAL A 249 -1.00 7.06 0.75
C VAL A 249 -0.07 6.37 -0.23
N HIS A 250 -0.07 5.05 -0.19
CA HIS A 250 0.45 4.21 -1.25
C HIS A 250 -0.71 3.70 -2.11
N VAL A 251 -0.64 3.93 -3.40
CA VAL A 251 -1.76 3.64 -4.31
C VAL A 251 -1.31 2.75 -5.45
N GLU A 252 -1.98 1.64 -5.64
CA GLU A 252 -1.78 0.77 -6.78
C GLU A 252 -2.85 1.05 -7.85
N VAL A 253 -2.41 1.19 -9.09
CA VAL A 253 -3.27 1.56 -10.22
C VAL A 253 -2.90 0.78 -11.48
N ARG A 254 -3.87 0.57 -12.37
CA ARG A 254 -3.63 0.18 -13.75
C ARG A 254 -3.86 1.37 -14.69
N VAL A 255 -2.99 1.48 -15.70
CA VAL A 255 -3.10 2.51 -16.74
C VAL A 255 -3.23 1.84 -18.09
N SER A 256 -4.36 2.09 -18.77
CA SER A 256 -4.63 1.63 -20.13
C SER A 256 -5.12 2.81 -20.97
N ASP A 257 -4.47 3.09 -22.09
CA ASP A 257 -4.80 4.20 -23.00
C ASP A 257 -4.95 5.57 -22.31
N GLY A 258 -4.12 5.81 -21.27
CA GLY A 258 -4.13 7.05 -20.48
C GLY A 258 -5.24 7.14 -19.43
N HIS A 259 -6.09 6.11 -19.32
CA HIS A 259 -7.09 5.97 -18.26
C HIS A 259 -6.44 5.32 -17.03
N VAL A 260 -6.66 5.90 -15.84
CA VAL A 260 -6.13 5.41 -14.57
C VAL A 260 -7.26 4.79 -13.77
N SER A 261 -7.16 3.50 -13.47
CA SER A 261 -8.11 2.76 -12.62
C SER A 261 -7.40 2.27 -11.35
N PRO A 262 -7.95 2.55 -10.14
CA PRO A 262 -7.32 2.12 -8.90
C PRO A 262 -7.48 0.61 -8.68
N ILE A 263 -6.43 -0.02 -8.14
CA ILE A 263 -6.45 -1.40 -7.63
C ILE A 263 -6.74 -1.36 -6.14
N GLU A 264 -5.91 -0.61 -5.38
CA GLU A 264 -6.10 -0.40 -3.95
C GLU A 264 -5.39 0.85 -3.44
N PHE A 265 -5.78 1.29 -2.27
CA PHE A 265 -5.16 2.36 -1.51
C PHE A 265 -4.71 1.85 -0.16
N ASN A 266 -3.48 2.16 0.21
CA ASN A 266 -2.88 1.80 1.49
C ASN A 266 -2.69 3.08 2.31
N PRO A 267 -3.60 3.37 3.26
CA PRO A 267 -3.63 4.63 3.98
C PRO A 267 -2.50 4.78 4.99
N LEU A 268 -2.10 6.03 5.23
CA LEU A 268 -1.12 6.49 6.20
C LEU A 268 0.29 5.91 6.06
N ARG A 269 0.60 5.25 4.96
CA ARG A 269 1.92 4.71 4.65
C ARG A 269 2.30 4.89 3.18
N PHE A 270 3.55 4.69 2.90
CA PHE A 270 4.10 4.52 1.55
C PHE A 270 4.34 3.03 1.25
N ALA A 271 5.11 2.70 0.20
CA ALA A 271 5.40 1.32 -0.18
C ALA A 271 5.93 0.52 1.02
N GLY A 272 5.27 -0.58 1.32
CA GLY A 272 5.52 -1.40 2.49
C GLY A 272 6.88 -2.12 2.47
N LEU A 273 7.23 -2.74 3.60
CA LEU A 273 8.46 -3.53 3.77
C LEU A 273 9.74 -2.80 3.37
N GLY A 274 9.79 -1.47 3.56
CA GLY A 274 10.92 -0.63 3.15
C GLY A 274 10.98 -0.32 1.66
N GLY A 275 9.98 -0.71 0.86
CA GLY A 275 9.94 -0.48 -0.58
C GLY A 275 10.03 0.99 -0.97
N THR A 276 9.51 1.89 -0.13
CA THR A 276 9.61 3.33 -0.33
C THR A 276 11.06 3.85 -0.29
N ASP A 277 11.98 3.14 0.39
CA ASP A 277 13.38 3.56 0.50
C ASP A 277 14.18 3.43 -0.80
N VAL A 278 13.58 2.84 -1.84
CA VAL A 278 14.18 2.88 -3.18
C VAL A 278 14.42 4.33 -3.64
N SER A 279 13.60 5.28 -3.21
CA SER A 279 13.81 6.72 -3.45
C SER A 279 15.06 7.26 -2.72
N TRP A 280 15.31 6.81 -1.50
CA TRP A 280 16.51 7.17 -0.76
C TRP A 280 17.79 6.62 -1.41
N TYR A 281 17.81 5.33 -1.70
CA TYR A 281 18.97 4.68 -2.31
C TYR A 281 19.20 5.14 -3.76
N GLY A 282 18.12 5.36 -4.51
CA GLY A 282 18.21 5.80 -5.91
C GLY A 282 18.46 7.30 -6.07
N TYR A 283 17.74 8.09 -5.33
CA TYR A 283 17.62 9.54 -5.61
C TYR A 283 18.12 10.43 -4.47
N GLY A 284 18.27 9.90 -3.25
CA GLY A 284 18.83 10.61 -2.10
C GLY A 284 17.81 11.39 -1.29
N TYR A 285 16.50 11.13 -1.45
CA TYR A 285 15.44 11.69 -0.60
C TYR A 285 14.56 10.59 -0.01
N ARG A 286 13.98 10.87 1.16
CA ARG A 286 13.08 9.96 1.88
C ARG A 286 11.64 10.46 1.73
N THR A 287 10.74 9.62 1.25
CA THR A 287 9.32 9.96 1.04
C THR A 287 8.61 10.37 2.32
N TYR A 288 8.83 9.63 3.42
CA TYR A 288 8.24 9.93 4.73
C TYR A 288 8.77 11.25 5.31
N GLN A 289 10.04 11.60 5.08
CA GLN A 289 10.59 12.91 5.46
C GLN A 289 9.91 14.02 4.66
N ALA A 290 9.86 13.89 3.35
CA ALA A 290 9.22 14.87 2.47
C ALA A 290 7.77 15.15 2.91
N PHE A 291 7.00 14.12 3.22
CA PHE A 291 5.65 14.27 3.73
C PHE A 291 5.60 14.95 5.10
N LEU A 292 6.36 14.47 6.08
CA LEU A 292 6.27 14.93 7.47
C LEU A 292 6.81 16.35 7.67
N GLU A 293 7.82 16.77 6.88
CA GLU A 293 8.44 18.08 6.93
C GLU A 293 7.84 19.07 5.93
N ASP A 294 6.89 18.64 5.08
CA ASP A 294 6.30 19.45 4.00
C ASP A 294 7.35 19.97 3.01
N ASP A 295 8.29 19.11 2.67
CA ASP A 295 9.43 19.45 1.81
C ASP A 295 9.45 18.53 0.59
N GLU A 296 8.78 18.97 -0.49
CA GLU A 296 8.74 18.20 -1.74
C GLU A 296 10.15 18.03 -2.33
N PRO A 297 10.49 16.82 -2.83
CA PRO A 297 11.77 16.62 -3.49
C PRO A 297 11.89 17.46 -4.76
N ASP A 298 13.02 18.17 -4.89
CA ASP A 298 13.43 18.74 -6.16
C ASP A 298 13.85 17.62 -7.12
N PHE A 299 12.93 17.17 -7.94
CA PHE A 299 13.18 16.08 -8.89
C PHE A 299 14.27 16.39 -9.91
N ASP A 300 14.49 17.65 -10.26
CA ASP A 300 15.55 18.00 -11.20
C ASP A 300 16.92 17.81 -10.55
N ALA A 301 17.09 18.23 -9.31
CA ALA A 301 18.29 17.97 -8.52
C ALA A 301 18.44 16.47 -8.16
N ALA A 302 17.38 15.81 -7.76
CA ALA A 302 17.42 14.40 -7.37
C ALA A 302 17.79 13.46 -8.53
N PHE A 303 17.39 13.81 -9.77
CA PHE A 303 17.64 13.00 -10.96
C PHE A 303 18.88 13.42 -11.76
N ASP A 304 19.60 14.46 -11.33
CA ASP A 304 20.83 14.88 -12.00
C ASP A 304 21.88 13.76 -11.99
N GLY A 305 22.42 13.47 -13.19
CA GLY A 305 23.37 12.37 -13.40
C GLY A 305 22.77 10.95 -13.25
N LYS A 306 21.44 10.82 -13.16
CA LYS A 306 20.75 9.52 -12.95
C LYS A 306 19.68 9.21 -14.00
N THR A 307 19.61 9.99 -15.08
CA THR A 307 18.55 9.84 -16.10
C THR A 307 18.58 8.53 -16.88
N ASP A 308 19.74 7.85 -16.91
CA ASP A 308 19.96 6.54 -17.51
C ASP A 308 19.88 5.37 -16.50
N LYS A 309 19.57 5.67 -15.25
CA LYS A 309 19.49 4.67 -14.18
C LYS A 309 18.06 4.16 -13.99
N VAL A 310 17.97 2.89 -13.69
CA VAL A 310 16.75 2.22 -13.20
C VAL A 310 17.07 1.62 -11.84
N TYR A 311 16.20 1.88 -10.89
CA TYR A 311 16.30 1.32 -9.55
C TYR A 311 15.14 0.36 -9.36
N SER A 312 15.39 -0.74 -8.66
CA SER A 312 14.35 -1.74 -8.40
C SER A 312 14.32 -2.14 -6.93
N MET A 313 13.11 -2.38 -6.45
CA MET A 313 12.87 -3.16 -5.25
C MET A 313 12.42 -4.55 -5.68
N SER A 314 13.01 -5.58 -5.09
CA SER A 314 12.66 -6.97 -5.38
C SER A 314 12.34 -7.70 -4.08
N LEU A 315 11.16 -8.34 -4.02
CA LEU A 315 10.77 -9.23 -2.93
C LEU A 315 11.12 -10.68 -3.33
N LEU A 316 11.98 -11.30 -2.56
CA LEU A 316 12.44 -12.66 -2.80
C LEU A 316 12.02 -13.56 -1.64
N ASN A 317 11.25 -14.57 -1.94
CA ASN A 317 10.81 -15.57 -0.99
C ASN A 317 11.55 -16.88 -1.24
N ALA A 318 11.89 -17.60 -0.17
CA ALA A 318 12.34 -18.97 -0.31
C ALA A 318 11.23 -19.82 -0.98
N PRO A 319 11.59 -20.84 -1.79
CA PRO A 319 10.62 -21.81 -2.29
C PRO A 319 9.81 -22.42 -1.14
N ALA A 320 8.53 -22.74 -1.39
CA ALA A 320 7.65 -23.30 -0.36
C ALA A 320 8.14 -24.66 0.20
N ASP A 321 8.95 -25.37 -0.57
CA ASP A 321 9.60 -26.65 -0.22
C ASP A 321 11.04 -26.49 0.26
N ALA A 322 11.54 -25.26 0.44
CA ALA A 322 12.87 -25.03 1.00
C ALA A 322 12.95 -25.58 2.43
N SER A 323 13.97 -26.41 2.69
CA SER A 323 14.24 -26.86 4.06
C SER A 323 14.94 -25.73 4.82
N GLY A 324 14.52 -25.47 6.07
CA GLY A 324 15.18 -24.48 6.94
C GLY A 324 16.62 -24.83 7.31
N ASP A 325 17.11 -25.98 6.86
CA ASP A 325 18.46 -26.50 7.11
C ASP A 325 19.46 -26.20 5.97
N GLU A 326 19.02 -25.54 4.90
CA GLU A 326 19.89 -25.13 3.80
C GLU A 326 20.66 -23.87 4.19
N ASP A 327 21.99 -23.96 4.18
CA ASP A 327 22.89 -22.81 4.34
C ASP A 327 22.80 -21.91 3.09
N PHE A 328 22.01 -20.81 3.17
CA PHE A 328 21.98 -19.81 2.13
C PHE A 328 23.07 -18.75 2.39
N ASP A 329 23.98 -18.59 1.43
CA ASP A 329 25.03 -17.56 1.51
C ASP A 329 24.43 -16.18 1.20
N TYR A 330 23.88 -15.53 2.25
CA TYR A 330 23.30 -14.20 2.17
C TYR A 330 24.33 -13.14 1.73
N ASP A 331 25.59 -13.25 2.16
CA ASP A 331 26.63 -12.28 1.82
C ASP A 331 26.98 -12.33 0.34
N ALA A 332 27.14 -13.53 -0.22
CA ALA A 332 27.38 -13.72 -1.66
C ALA A 332 26.16 -13.29 -2.50
N PHE A 333 24.96 -13.49 -1.98
CA PHE A 333 23.72 -13.07 -2.65
C PHE A 333 23.58 -11.54 -2.61
N LEU A 334 23.66 -10.92 -1.44
CA LEU A 334 23.55 -9.46 -1.27
C LEU A 334 24.67 -8.71 -2.03
N GLY A 335 25.86 -9.30 -2.13
CA GLY A 335 26.96 -8.75 -2.92
C GLY A 335 26.69 -8.61 -4.42
N ARG A 336 25.56 -9.11 -4.92
CA ARG A 336 25.09 -8.91 -6.32
C ARG A 336 24.21 -7.68 -6.51
N PHE A 337 23.81 -7.06 -5.43
CA PHE A 337 22.94 -5.87 -5.42
C PHE A 337 23.72 -4.65 -4.94
N SER A 338 23.23 -3.46 -5.23
CA SER A 338 23.89 -2.22 -4.80
C SER A 338 23.58 -1.86 -3.34
N HIS A 339 22.48 -2.35 -2.81
CA HIS A 339 21.99 -2.14 -1.44
C HIS A 339 21.13 -3.31 -1.00
#